data_66b7fe6e3950d8f08806f005d1a81313
#
_entry.id   66b7fe6e3950d8f08806f005d1a81313
#
_cell.length_a   1.000
_cell.length_b   1.000
_cell.length_c   1.000
_cell.angle_alpha   90.00
_cell.angle_beta   90.00
_cell.angle_gamma   90.00
#
_symmetry.space_group_name_H-M   'P 1'
#
loop_
_entity.id
_entity.type
_entity.pdbx_description
1 polymer ?
#
loop_
_entity_poly.entity_id
_entity_poly.type
_entity_poly.pdbx_seq_one_letter_code
_entity_poly.pdbx_strand_id
1 'polypeptide(L)'
;MIQAVFDRLGPTSRLLRFGGAKNVLTPSDLEQLSRVDGDHHVLVAVAAGEPVGIARLVRDGAEAEVAIAVADEWQHRGVGTVLADRLAADARAAGVERLRATMHAENRASMALMWRMARGLKTRCVAGQLEVVGRAA
;
A
#
# COMPACT_ATOMS: atom_id res chain seq x y z
N MET A 1 -1.09 14.82 -6.94
CA MET A 1 -1.60 14.28 -5.68
C MET A 1 -0.66 13.22 -5.09
N ILE A 2 -0.22 12.26 -5.85
CA ILE A 2 0.71 11.21 -5.35
C ILE A 2 2.06 11.79 -4.94
N GLN A 3 2.62 12.72 -5.69
CA GLN A 3 3.85 13.41 -5.32
C GLN A 3 3.71 14.13 -3.98
N ALA A 4 2.57 14.75 -3.71
CA ALA A 4 2.33 15.43 -2.45
C ALA A 4 2.33 14.45 -1.27
N VAL A 5 1.79 13.25 -1.43
CA VAL A 5 1.85 12.21 -0.38
C VAL A 5 3.29 11.77 -0.16
N PHE A 6 4.04 11.52 -1.24
CA PHE A 6 5.45 11.13 -1.15
C PHE A 6 6.28 12.20 -0.43
N ASP A 7 6.07 13.47 -0.74
CA ASP A 7 6.80 14.58 -0.11
C ASP A 7 6.53 14.68 1.40
N ARG A 8 5.38 14.19 1.85
CA ARG A 8 5.01 14.18 3.27
C ARG A 8 5.48 12.94 4.03
N LEU A 9 6.02 11.94 3.34
CA LEU A 9 6.62 10.79 3.98
C LEU A 9 7.99 11.17 4.53
N GLY A 10 8.27 10.79 5.76
CA GLY A 10 9.59 10.95 6.34
C GLY A 10 10.57 9.91 5.82
N PRO A 11 11.88 10.03 6.14
CA PRO A 11 12.89 9.09 5.66
C PRO A 11 12.59 7.63 6.01
N THR A 12 12.10 7.35 7.21
CA THR A 12 11.75 6.00 7.63
C THR A 12 10.58 5.44 6.82
N SER A 13 9.53 6.23 6.62
CA SER A 13 8.36 5.80 5.85
C SER A 13 8.72 5.55 4.39
N ARG A 14 9.59 6.38 3.80
CA ARG A 14 10.09 6.16 2.44
C ARG A 14 10.88 4.86 2.33
N LEU A 15 11.76 4.59 3.30
CA LEU A 15 12.55 3.36 3.35
C LEU A 15 11.64 2.14 3.43
N LEU A 16 10.68 2.15 4.35
CA LEU A 16 9.78 1.01 4.57
C LEU A 16 8.84 0.77 3.38
N ARG A 17 8.39 1.84 2.70
CA ARG A 17 7.45 1.74 1.58
C ARG A 17 8.13 1.39 0.25
N PHE A 18 9.30 1.96 -0.03
CA PHE A 18 9.98 1.82 -1.32
C PHE A 18 11.23 0.95 -1.27
N GLY A 19 11.56 0.37 -0.10
CA GLY A 19 12.76 -0.45 0.07
C GLY A 19 14.07 0.33 0.07
N GLY A 20 14.00 1.67 0.08
CA GLY A 20 15.16 2.56 0.13
C GLY A 20 14.71 4.00 0.25
N ALA A 21 15.56 4.86 0.81
CA ALA A 21 15.27 6.28 0.96
C ALA A 21 15.22 6.94 -0.42
N LYS A 22 14.03 7.38 -0.83
CA LYS A 22 13.82 8.03 -2.12
C LYS A 22 13.32 9.45 -1.89
N ASN A 23 14.11 10.43 -2.33
CA ASN A 23 13.82 11.84 -2.07
C ASN A 23 12.92 12.49 -3.12
N VAL A 24 12.96 12.00 -4.36
CA VAL A 24 12.17 12.54 -5.46
C VAL A 24 11.61 11.40 -6.29
N LEU A 25 10.34 11.50 -6.66
CA LEU A 25 9.73 10.59 -7.63
C LEU A 25 10.09 11.05 -9.05
N THR A 26 10.56 10.10 -9.88
CA THR A 26 10.77 10.36 -11.30
C THR A 26 9.43 10.37 -12.04
N PRO A 27 9.36 10.90 -13.28
CA PRO A 27 8.14 10.78 -14.08
C PRO A 27 7.67 9.33 -14.25
N SER A 28 8.60 8.39 -14.39
CA SER A 28 8.29 6.96 -14.49
C SER A 28 7.67 6.42 -13.20
N ASP A 29 8.20 6.83 -12.04
CA ASP A 29 7.61 6.44 -10.74
C ASP A 29 6.19 6.97 -10.59
N LEU A 30 5.95 8.23 -10.96
CA LEU A 30 4.63 8.82 -10.91
C LEU A 30 3.65 8.12 -11.84
N GLU A 31 4.07 7.75 -13.04
CA GLU A 31 3.25 7.01 -13.98
C GLU A 31 2.84 5.65 -13.39
N GLN A 32 3.78 4.89 -12.85
CA GLN A 32 3.50 3.59 -12.25
C GLN A 32 2.57 3.70 -11.04
N LEU A 33 2.81 4.67 -10.16
CA LEU A 33 2.01 4.87 -8.95
C LEU A 33 0.62 5.43 -9.24
N SER A 34 0.47 6.19 -10.33
CA SER A 34 -0.78 6.85 -10.69
C SER A 34 -1.64 6.03 -11.64
N ARG A 35 -1.12 4.91 -12.13
CA ARG A 35 -1.81 4.11 -13.14
C ARG A 35 -3.12 3.54 -12.60
N VAL A 36 -4.21 3.82 -13.31
CA VAL A 36 -5.55 3.29 -12.99
C VAL A 36 -6.15 2.72 -14.27
N ASP A 37 -6.42 1.42 -14.26
CA ASP A 37 -7.06 0.70 -15.37
C ASP A 37 -7.77 -0.54 -14.81
N GLY A 38 -8.10 -1.54 -15.63
CA GLY A 38 -8.77 -2.75 -15.20
C GLY A 38 -7.99 -3.56 -14.17
N ASP A 39 -6.65 -3.47 -14.18
CA ASP A 39 -5.76 -4.21 -13.28
C ASP A 39 -5.14 -3.34 -12.18
N HIS A 40 -5.26 -2.02 -12.29
CA HIS A 40 -4.66 -1.06 -11.35
C HIS A 40 -5.75 -0.23 -10.70
N HIS A 41 -5.72 -0.17 -9.37
CA HIS A 41 -6.68 0.59 -8.58
C HIS A 41 -5.93 1.41 -7.54
N VAL A 42 -6.24 2.71 -7.48
CA VAL A 42 -5.58 3.64 -6.57
C VAL A 42 -6.64 4.39 -5.76
N LEU A 43 -6.45 4.43 -4.45
CA LEU A 43 -7.25 5.23 -3.52
C LEU A 43 -6.34 6.29 -2.91
N VAL A 44 -6.85 7.50 -2.79
CA VAL A 44 -6.14 8.58 -2.12
C VAL A 44 -7.00 9.08 -0.95
N ALA A 45 -6.42 9.09 0.23
CA ALA A 45 -7.06 9.69 1.40
C ALA A 45 -6.77 11.19 1.42
N VAL A 46 -7.82 11.99 1.59
CA VAL A 46 -7.73 13.44 1.65
C VAL A 46 -8.26 13.89 3.00
N ALA A 47 -7.51 14.73 3.68
CA ALA A 47 -7.92 15.33 4.96
C ALA A 47 -7.58 16.81 4.95
N ALA A 48 -8.51 17.66 5.41
CA ALA A 48 -8.35 19.11 5.42
C ALA A 48 -7.96 19.68 4.04
N GLY A 49 -8.49 19.08 2.96
CA GLY A 49 -8.21 19.49 1.59
C GLY A 49 -6.88 19.04 1.03
N GLU A 50 -6.12 18.23 1.77
CA GLU A 50 -4.79 17.77 1.34
C GLU A 50 -4.69 16.23 1.29
N PRO A 51 -3.92 15.68 0.33
CA PRO A 51 -3.68 14.24 0.28
C PRO A 51 -2.79 13.82 1.44
N VAL A 52 -3.23 12.81 2.19
CA VAL A 52 -2.53 12.35 3.40
C VAL A 52 -2.18 10.86 3.36
N GLY A 53 -2.69 10.14 2.38
CA GLY A 53 -2.39 8.71 2.24
C GLY A 53 -2.77 8.19 0.87
N ILE A 54 -2.17 7.07 0.50
CA ILE A 54 -2.43 6.39 -0.77
C ILE A 54 -2.47 4.89 -0.55
N ALA A 55 -3.41 4.23 -1.22
CA ALA A 55 -3.48 2.78 -1.28
C ALA A 55 -3.53 2.35 -2.75
N ARG A 56 -2.84 1.28 -3.06
CA ARG A 56 -2.72 0.79 -4.42
C ARG A 56 -2.94 -0.71 -4.47
N LEU A 57 -3.67 -1.15 -5.48
CA LEU A 57 -3.89 -2.56 -5.76
C LEU A 57 -3.55 -2.80 -7.22
N VAL A 58 -2.69 -3.79 -7.48
CA VAL A 58 -2.34 -4.23 -8.82
C VAL A 58 -2.76 -5.68 -8.97
N ARG A 59 -3.71 -5.92 -9.84
CA ARG A 59 -4.29 -7.25 -10.04
C ARG A 59 -3.47 -8.04 -11.04
N ASP A 60 -3.28 -9.33 -10.73
CA ASP A 60 -2.69 -10.32 -11.62
C ASP A 60 -3.51 -11.61 -11.47
N GLY A 61 -4.50 -11.78 -12.35
CA GLY A 61 -5.43 -12.90 -12.26
C GLY A 61 -6.27 -12.86 -10.98
N ALA A 62 -6.24 -13.94 -10.21
CA ALA A 62 -6.96 -14.07 -8.95
C ALA A 62 -6.20 -13.45 -7.75
N GLU A 63 -4.99 -12.99 -7.97
CA GLU A 63 -4.13 -12.40 -6.96
C GLU A 63 -3.96 -10.91 -7.20
N ALA A 64 -3.78 -10.13 -6.15
CA ALA A 64 -3.45 -8.72 -6.28
C ALA A 64 -2.37 -8.33 -5.29
N GLU A 65 -1.46 -7.46 -5.73
CA GLU A 65 -0.48 -6.84 -4.87
C GLU A 65 -1.05 -5.54 -4.32
N VAL A 66 -0.90 -5.34 -3.01
CA VAL A 66 -1.39 -4.17 -2.31
C VAL A 66 -0.26 -3.41 -1.65
N ALA A 67 -0.39 -2.10 -1.60
CA ALA A 67 0.56 -1.22 -0.92
C ALA A 67 -0.18 0.00 -0.38
N ILE A 68 0.18 0.40 0.84
CA ILE A 68 -0.42 1.55 1.51
C ILE A 68 0.69 2.43 2.08
N ALA A 69 0.59 3.73 1.89
CA ALA A 69 1.48 4.71 2.47
C ALA A 69 0.67 5.87 3.06
N VAL A 70 1.05 6.32 4.24
CA VAL A 70 0.39 7.44 4.94
C VAL A 70 1.44 8.47 5.30
N ALA A 71 1.14 9.76 5.09
CA ALA A 71 2.03 10.84 5.49
C ALA A 71 2.37 10.75 6.97
N ASP A 72 3.63 11.00 7.35
CA ASP A 72 4.13 10.78 8.72
C ASP A 72 3.27 11.46 9.77
N GLU A 73 2.89 12.70 9.53
CA GLU A 73 2.08 13.49 10.46
C GLU A 73 0.64 12.97 10.63
N TRP A 74 0.22 12.08 9.73
CA TRP A 74 -1.12 11.46 9.75
C TRP A 74 -1.10 10.00 10.14
N GLN A 75 0.05 9.44 10.46
CA GLN A 75 0.15 8.07 10.96
C GLN A 75 -0.44 7.97 12.36
N HIS A 76 -0.91 6.77 12.72
CA HIS A 76 -1.59 6.50 13.99
C HIS A 76 -2.89 7.28 14.21
N ARG A 77 -3.49 7.79 13.12
CA ARG A 77 -4.77 8.50 13.15
C ARG A 77 -5.89 7.74 12.43
N GLY A 78 -5.65 6.50 12.06
CA GLY A 78 -6.65 5.66 11.41
C GLY A 78 -6.72 5.77 9.88
N VAL A 79 -5.88 6.58 9.25
CA VAL A 79 -5.89 6.74 7.78
C VAL A 79 -5.55 5.42 7.07
N GLY A 80 -4.50 4.75 7.52
CA GLY A 80 -4.11 3.45 6.94
C GLY A 80 -5.21 2.40 7.11
N THR A 81 -5.88 2.38 8.24
CA THR A 81 -7.00 1.46 8.52
C THR A 81 -8.17 1.71 7.58
N VAL A 82 -8.55 2.96 7.36
CA VAL A 82 -9.63 3.31 6.43
C VAL A 82 -9.27 2.89 5.01
N LEU A 83 -8.04 3.18 4.58
CA LEU A 83 -7.55 2.78 3.26
C LEU A 83 -7.55 1.26 3.10
N ALA A 84 -7.06 0.53 4.12
CA ALA A 84 -7.02 -0.93 4.09
C ALA A 84 -8.43 -1.54 4.00
N ASP A 85 -9.37 -1.05 4.78
CA ASP A 85 -10.75 -1.55 4.78
C ASP A 85 -11.41 -1.32 3.42
N ARG A 86 -11.23 -0.15 2.84
CA ARG A 86 -11.78 0.15 1.52
C ARG A 86 -11.11 -0.67 0.42
N LEU A 87 -9.78 -0.80 0.48
CA LEU A 87 -9.04 -1.58 -0.51
C LEU A 87 -9.45 -3.06 -0.46
N ALA A 88 -9.61 -3.61 0.73
CA ALA A 88 -10.07 -4.99 0.91
C ALA A 88 -11.49 -5.19 0.36
N ALA A 89 -12.39 -4.25 0.60
CA ALA A 89 -13.75 -4.30 0.06
C ALA A 89 -13.76 -4.23 -1.47
N ASP A 90 -12.95 -3.34 -2.05
CA ASP A 90 -12.84 -3.19 -3.49
C ASP A 90 -12.23 -4.44 -4.13
N ALA A 91 -11.24 -5.05 -3.48
CA ALA A 91 -10.63 -6.31 -3.94
C ALA A 91 -11.66 -7.45 -3.99
N ARG A 92 -12.47 -7.59 -2.94
CA ARG A 92 -13.54 -8.62 -2.91
C ARG A 92 -14.56 -8.37 -4.01
N ALA A 93 -14.99 -7.13 -4.19
CA ALA A 93 -15.95 -6.76 -5.22
C ALA A 93 -15.43 -7.08 -6.63
N ALA A 94 -14.11 -6.99 -6.83
CA ALA A 94 -13.46 -7.31 -8.09
C ALA A 94 -13.16 -8.81 -8.28
N GLY A 95 -13.47 -9.66 -7.29
CA GLY A 95 -13.23 -11.10 -7.36
C GLY A 95 -11.79 -11.53 -7.09
N VAL A 96 -11.01 -10.68 -6.42
CA VAL A 96 -9.64 -11.04 -6.00
C VAL A 96 -9.72 -12.08 -4.89
N GLU A 97 -8.97 -13.19 -5.05
CA GLU A 97 -8.95 -14.28 -4.09
C GLU A 97 -7.80 -14.19 -3.08
N ARG A 98 -6.65 -13.68 -3.50
CA ARG A 98 -5.46 -13.55 -2.66
C ARG A 98 -4.86 -12.15 -2.77
N LEU A 99 -4.37 -11.68 -1.62
CA LEU A 99 -3.65 -10.42 -1.52
C LEU A 99 -2.19 -10.69 -1.17
N ARG A 100 -1.29 -9.97 -1.81
CA ARG A 100 0.14 -10.03 -1.56
C ARG A 100 0.67 -8.62 -1.27
N ALA A 101 1.59 -8.53 -0.32
CA ALA A 101 2.32 -7.31 -0.06
C ALA A 101 3.80 -7.64 0.10
N THR A 102 4.65 -6.75 -0.35
CA THR A 102 6.10 -6.83 -0.11
C THR A 102 6.49 -5.64 0.76
N MET A 103 7.21 -5.89 1.83
CA MET A 103 7.53 -4.86 2.80
C MET A 103 8.89 -5.12 3.46
N HIS A 104 9.46 -4.08 4.05
CA HIS A 104 10.59 -4.25 4.93
C HIS A 104 10.16 -5.06 6.17
N ALA A 105 11.01 -5.97 6.64
CA ALA A 105 10.66 -6.86 7.76
C ALA A 105 10.32 -6.12 9.05
N GLU A 106 10.79 -4.88 9.21
CA GLU A 106 10.52 -4.05 10.37
C GLU A 106 9.24 -3.20 10.23
N ASN A 107 8.56 -3.28 9.09
CA ASN A 107 7.35 -2.50 8.85
C ASN A 107 6.13 -3.12 9.54
N ARG A 108 6.03 -2.89 10.84
CA ARG A 108 4.93 -3.42 11.66
C ARG A 108 3.58 -2.84 11.27
N ALA A 109 3.56 -1.58 10.85
CA ALA A 109 2.32 -0.93 10.43
C ALA A 109 1.72 -1.60 9.19
N SER A 110 2.54 -1.89 8.18
CA SER A 110 2.07 -2.59 6.99
C SER A 110 1.65 -4.03 7.31
N MET A 111 2.36 -4.71 8.19
CA MET A 111 1.97 -6.06 8.62
C MET A 111 0.60 -6.04 9.32
N ALA A 112 0.35 -5.07 10.20
CA ALA A 112 -0.93 -4.92 10.87
C ALA A 112 -2.08 -4.69 9.88
N LEU A 113 -1.83 -3.90 8.82
CA LEU A 113 -2.82 -3.69 7.77
C LEU A 113 -3.10 -4.97 6.98
N MET A 114 -2.08 -5.77 6.70
CA MET A 114 -2.26 -7.07 6.03
C MET A 114 -3.08 -8.04 6.89
N TRP A 115 -2.86 -8.09 8.21
CA TRP A 115 -3.67 -8.88 9.12
C TRP A 115 -5.15 -8.50 9.05
N ARG A 116 -5.42 -7.22 8.79
CA ARG A 116 -6.78 -6.70 8.66
C ARG A 116 -7.41 -7.02 7.31
N MET A 117 -6.61 -7.03 6.23
CA MET A 117 -7.09 -7.18 4.86
C MET A 117 -7.21 -8.62 4.39
N ALA A 118 -6.45 -9.54 4.98
CA ALA A 118 -6.33 -10.91 4.50
C ALA A 118 -6.27 -11.90 5.65
N ARG A 119 -6.55 -13.18 5.34
CA ARG A 119 -6.56 -14.29 6.31
C ARG A 119 -5.56 -15.35 5.90
N GLY A 120 -5.09 -16.13 6.89
CA GLY A 120 -4.17 -17.21 6.63
C GLY A 120 -2.85 -16.73 6.07
N LEU A 121 -2.28 -15.67 6.64
CA LEU A 121 -1.07 -15.06 6.13
C LEU A 121 0.11 -16.03 6.17
N LYS A 122 0.85 -16.08 5.07
CA LYS A 122 2.13 -16.77 4.94
C LYS A 122 3.18 -15.75 4.57
N THR A 123 4.35 -15.88 5.14
CA THR A 123 5.45 -14.95 4.92
C THR A 123 6.69 -15.68 4.42
N ARG A 124 7.49 -15.01 3.60
CA ARG A 124 8.81 -15.48 3.21
C ARG A 124 9.72 -14.30 2.90
N CYS A 125 11.03 -14.49 3.06
CA CYS A 125 12.01 -13.48 2.69
C CYS A 125 12.38 -13.66 1.21
N VAL A 126 12.28 -12.58 0.45
CA VAL A 126 12.64 -12.55 -0.97
C VAL A 126 13.47 -11.30 -1.21
N ALA A 127 14.70 -11.46 -1.68
CA ALA A 127 15.61 -10.35 -1.98
C ALA A 127 15.74 -9.34 -0.83
N GLY A 128 15.81 -9.83 0.41
CA GLY A 128 15.97 -9.00 1.60
C GLY A 128 14.69 -8.32 2.09
N GLN A 129 13.56 -8.60 1.46
CA GLN A 129 12.26 -8.09 1.87
C GLN A 129 11.34 -9.22 2.31
N LEU A 130 10.31 -8.87 3.08
CA LEU A 130 9.29 -9.79 3.51
C LEU A 130 8.13 -9.77 2.52
N GLU A 131 7.82 -10.91 1.94
CA GLU A 131 6.62 -11.11 1.13
C GLU A 131 5.55 -11.74 2.01
N VAL A 132 4.36 -11.18 2.00
CA VAL A 132 3.22 -11.64 2.79
C VAL A 132 2.06 -11.93 1.84
N VAL A 133 1.50 -13.13 1.92
CA VAL A 133 0.38 -13.55 1.08
C VAL A 133 -0.72 -14.12 1.96
N GLY A 134 -1.97 -13.76 1.69
CA GLY A 134 -3.13 -14.30 2.38
C GLY A 134 -4.36 -14.29 1.50
N ARG A 135 -5.41 -14.97 1.95
CA ARG A 135 -6.70 -14.95 1.27
C ARG A 135 -7.38 -13.61 1.53
N ALA A 136 -7.98 -13.03 0.51
CA ALA A 136 -8.76 -11.81 0.66
C ALA A 136 -9.91 -12.05 1.65
N ALA A 137 -10.00 -11.17 2.64
CA ALA A 137 -10.99 -11.29 3.72
C ALA A 137 -12.35 -10.75 3.30
#